data_bef34c45c7494ad7422257e0bc08e224
#
_entry.id   bef34c45c7494ad7422257e0bc08e224
#
_cell.length_a   1.000
_cell.length_b   1.000
_cell.length_c   1.000
_cell.angle_alpha   90.00
_cell.angle_beta   90.00
_cell.angle_gamma   90.00
#
_symmetry.space_group_name_H-M   'P 1'
#
loop_
_entity.id
_entity.type
_entity.pdbx_description
1 polymer ?
#
loop_
_entity_poly.entity_id
_entity_poly.type
_entity_poly.pdbx_seq_one_letter_code
_entity_poly.pdbx_strand_id
1 'polypeptide(L)'
;MNLLQTYQPIVTLPSTSLDIIGDVHGEYDALRQMLLHLGYDSLGRHASGRTLVFIGDLCDRGPDSPAVVRLVQGMVNAGYAICVLGNHELNILRGLRKDGNSWFWDESADGDEKFGKMHV
;
A
#
# COMPACT_ATOMS: atom_id res chain seq x y z
N MET A 1 0.60 3.27 -12.65
CA MET A 1 1.42 2.09 -12.34
C MET A 1 0.66 1.15 -11.42
N ASN A 2 0.67 -0.11 -11.65
CA ASN A 2 -0.02 -1.08 -10.80
C ASN A 2 0.98 -1.83 -9.92
N LEU A 3 0.46 -2.54 -8.89
CA LEU A 3 1.29 -3.24 -7.94
C LEU A 3 2.12 -4.37 -8.58
N LEU A 4 1.61 -5.01 -9.62
CA LEU A 4 2.33 -6.09 -10.29
C LEU A 4 3.63 -5.62 -10.93
N GLN A 5 3.67 -4.40 -11.45
CA GLN A 5 4.86 -3.86 -12.09
C GLN A 5 5.96 -3.54 -11.09
N THR A 6 5.59 -3.28 -9.83
CA THR A 6 6.54 -2.94 -8.78
C THR A 6 6.83 -4.09 -7.83
N TYR A 7 6.04 -5.17 -7.91
CA TYR A 7 6.19 -6.29 -7.02
C TYR A 7 7.36 -7.18 -7.44
N GLN A 8 8.19 -7.52 -6.47
CA GLN A 8 9.25 -8.50 -6.62
C GLN A 8 9.04 -9.59 -5.57
N PRO A 9 8.97 -10.87 -5.98
CA PRO A 9 8.70 -11.97 -5.03
C PRO A 9 9.74 -12.09 -3.92
N ILE A 10 10.98 -11.78 -4.23
CA ILE A 10 12.09 -11.86 -3.28
C ILE A 10 12.90 -10.59 -3.39
N VAL A 11 13.08 -9.91 -2.26
CA VAL A 11 13.93 -8.72 -2.18
C VAL A 11 14.88 -8.85 -1.01
N THR A 12 16.06 -8.24 -1.15
CA THR A 12 17.01 -8.14 -0.05
C THR A 12 16.67 -6.89 0.76
N LEU A 13 16.53 -7.06 2.06
CA LEU A 13 16.31 -5.92 2.94
C LEU A 13 17.57 -5.06 3.01
N PRO A 14 17.42 -3.73 3.06
CA PRO A 14 18.57 -2.85 3.23
C PRO A 14 19.21 -3.05 4.59
N SER A 15 20.48 -2.65 4.72
CA SER A 15 21.22 -2.74 5.97
C SER A 15 20.90 -1.60 6.94
N THR A 16 19.98 -0.70 6.58
CA THR A 16 19.53 0.39 7.45
C THR A 16 18.58 -0.11 8.52
N SER A 17 18.27 0.74 9.49
CA SER A 17 17.20 0.45 10.45
C SER A 17 15.85 0.44 9.73
N LEU A 18 14.98 -0.48 10.13
CA LEU A 18 13.70 -0.69 9.49
C LEU A 18 12.56 -0.33 10.44
N ASP A 19 11.50 0.21 9.88
CA ASP A 19 10.20 0.30 10.55
C ASP A 19 9.23 -0.58 9.78
N ILE A 20 8.74 -1.63 10.44
CA ILE A 20 7.86 -2.61 9.80
C ILE A 20 6.43 -2.25 10.14
N ILE A 21 5.62 -2.04 9.10
CA ILE A 21 4.22 -1.66 9.23
C ILE A 21 3.36 -2.89 8.97
N GLY A 22 2.52 -3.22 9.93
CA GLY A 22 1.56 -4.32 9.81
C GLY A 22 0.38 -3.95 8.93
N ASP A 23 -0.72 -4.70 9.06
CA ASP A 23 -1.92 -4.53 8.26
C ASP A 23 -2.45 -3.10 8.36
N VAL A 24 -2.73 -2.48 7.22
CA VAL A 24 -3.24 -1.12 7.15
C VAL A 24 -4.74 -1.09 6.84
N HIS A 25 -5.19 -1.98 5.96
CA HIS A 25 -6.62 -2.14 5.64
C HIS A 25 -7.35 -0.83 5.35
N GLY A 26 -6.79 0.00 4.48
CA GLY A 26 -7.46 1.22 4.01
C GLY A 26 -7.54 2.34 5.03
N GLU A 27 -6.89 2.23 6.17
CA GLU A 27 -6.91 3.26 7.22
C GLU A 27 -5.87 4.35 6.93
N TYR A 28 -6.20 5.17 5.95
CA TYR A 28 -5.27 6.17 5.42
C TYR A 28 -4.85 7.19 6.47
N ASP A 29 -5.81 7.74 7.22
CA ASP A 29 -5.49 8.78 8.20
C ASP A 29 -4.62 8.23 9.33
N ALA A 30 -4.91 7.03 9.80
CA ALA A 30 -4.10 6.38 10.83
C ALA A 30 -2.68 6.12 10.33
N LEU A 31 -2.54 5.68 9.08
CA LEU A 31 -1.23 5.47 8.48
C LEU A 31 -0.46 6.78 8.40
N ARG A 32 -1.09 7.84 7.93
CA ARG A 32 -0.45 9.15 7.84
C ARG A 32 0.03 9.65 9.19
N GLN A 33 -0.80 9.52 10.22
CA GLN A 33 -0.43 9.94 11.57
C GLN A 33 0.75 9.12 12.12
N MET A 34 0.73 7.82 11.87
CA MET A 34 1.83 6.95 12.30
C MET A 34 3.14 7.35 11.62
N LEU A 35 3.12 7.58 10.32
CA LEU A 35 4.32 7.95 9.57
C LEU A 35 4.90 9.27 10.07
N LEU A 36 4.05 10.26 10.35
CA LEU A 36 4.48 11.53 10.92
C LEU A 36 5.12 11.32 12.30
N HIS A 37 4.49 10.50 13.13
CA HIS A 37 5.00 10.20 14.46
C HIS A 37 6.38 9.52 14.40
N LEU A 38 6.59 8.66 13.42
CA LEU A 38 7.86 7.96 13.24
C LEU A 38 8.93 8.82 12.58
N GLY A 39 8.58 10.00 12.08
CA GLY A 39 9.54 10.93 11.50
C GLY A 39 9.71 10.84 9.98
N TYR A 40 8.75 10.24 9.28
CA TYR A 40 8.79 10.15 7.82
C TYR A 40 8.07 11.34 7.18
N ASP A 41 8.58 11.80 6.05
CA ASP A 41 7.89 12.80 5.24
C ASP A 41 6.88 12.14 4.29
N SER A 42 6.20 12.94 3.48
CA SER A 42 5.16 12.44 2.58
C SER A 42 5.69 11.55 1.46
N LEU A 43 6.98 11.55 1.21
CA LEU A 43 7.63 10.70 0.22
C LEU A 43 8.17 9.41 0.82
N GLY A 44 8.14 9.27 2.13
CA GLY A 44 8.69 8.10 2.82
C GLY A 44 10.14 8.25 3.24
N ARG A 45 10.70 9.47 3.18
CA ARG A 45 12.07 9.72 3.59
C ARG A 45 12.15 9.94 5.10
N HIS A 46 13.23 9.47 5.70
CA HIS A 46 13.49 9.66 7.11
C HIS A 46 14.85 10.34 7.29
N ALA A 47 14.92 11.32 8.20
CA ALA A 47 16.13 12.08 8.44
C ALA A 47 17.32 11.21 8.86
N SER A 48 17.06 10.10 9.56
CA SER A 48 18.09 9.17 9.99
C SER A 48 18.30 7.99 9.02
N GLY A 49 17.70 8.04 7.84
CA GLY A 49 17.87 7.00 6.83
C GLY A 49 17.14 5.69 7.11
N ARG A 50 16.13 5.71 7.97
CA ARG A 50 15.32 4.52 8.24
C ARG A 50 14.48 4.17 7.02
N THR A 51 14.19 2.88 6.86
CA THR A 51 13.42 2.38 5.72
C THR A 51 12.11 1.75 6.19
N LEU A 52 11.03 2.06 5.50
CA LEU A 52 9.72 1.47 5.75
C LEU A 52 9.60 0.12 5.04
N VAL A 53 9.04 -0.87 5.76
CA VAL A 53 8.70 -2.17 5.18
C VAL A 53 7.23 -2.44 5.49
N PHE A 54 6.42 -2.52 4.44
CA PHE A 54 5.00 -2.86 4.56
C PHE A 54 4.84 -4.35 4.32
N ILE A 55 4.15 -5.03 5.21
CA ILE A 55 3.99 -6.49 5.11
C ILE A 55 2.76 -6.91 4.30
N GLY A 56 2.16 -5.99 3.58
CA GLY A 56 0.96 -6.24 2.80
C GLY A 56 -0.31 -5.90 3.56
N ASP A 57 -1.44 -6.37 3.03
CA ASP A 57 -2.77 -6.08 3.57
C ASP A 57 -3.00 -4.58 3.74
N LEU A 58 -2.67 -3.85 2.67
CA LEU A 58 -2.84 -2.40 2.60
C LEU A 58 -4.28 -2.01 2.42
N CYS A 59 -5.06 -2.86 1.78
CA CYS A 59 -6.39 -2.55 1.29
C CYS A 59 -7.45 -3.40 1.97
N ASP A 60 -8.69 -3.11 1.64
CA ASP A 60 -9.91 -3.75 2.08
C ASP A 60 -10.32 -3.35 3.50
N ARG A 61 -11.61 -3.34 3.72
CA ARG A 61 -12.29 -3.06 5.00
C ARG A 61 -12.30 -1.60 5.44
N GLY A 62 -11.19 -0.89 5.34
CA GLY A 62 -11.10 0.48 5.82
C GLY A 62 -11.64 1.49 4.82
N PRO A 63 -11.67 2.78 5.20
CA PRO A 63 -12.41 3.79 4.46
C PRO A 63 -11.77 4.24 3.14
N ASP A 64 -10.47 4.06 2.95
CA ASP A 64 -9.82 4.64 1.76
C ASP A 64 -8.64 3.79 1.28
N SER A 65 -8.95 2.60 0.80
CA SER A 65 -7.93 1.71 0.24
C SER A 65 -7.18 2.33 -0.95
N PRO A 66 -7.83 3.04 -1.89
CA PRO A 66 -7.09 3.67 -2.97
C PRO A 66 -6.02 4.65 -2.49
N ALA A 67 -6.32 5.46 -1.49
CA ALA A 67 -5.35 6.43 -0.98
C ALA A 67 -4.16 5.73 -0.33
N VAL A 68 -4.40 4.66 0.43
CA VAL A 68 -3.33 3.87 1.04
C VAL A 68 -2.43 3.26 -0.03
N VAL A 69 -3.01 2.62 -1.03
CA VAL A 69 -2.23 1.97 -2.09
C VAL A 69 -1.40 2.99 -2.86
N ARG A 70 -1.98 4.14 -3.20
CA ARG A 70 -1.24 5.20 -3.91
C ARG A 70 -0.09 5.73 -3.08
N LEU A 71 -0.30 5.96 -1.80
CA LEU A 71 0.74 6.46 -0.92
C LEU A 71 1.91 5.48 -0.84
N VAL A 72 1.62 4.22 -0.54
CA VAL A 72 2.65 3.20 -0.40
C VAL A 72 3.37 2.97 -1.73
N GLN A 73 2.62 2.89 -2.82
CA GLN A 73 3.22 2.70 -4.14
C GLN A 73 4.16 3.85 -4.50
N GLY A 74 3.77 5.08 -4.17
CA GLY A 74 4.63 6.24 -4.38
C GLY A 74 5.95 6.14 -3.61
N MET A 75 5.90 5.69 -2.37
CA MET A 75 7.10 5.51 -1.55
C MET A 75 7.98 4.38 -2.09
N VAL A 76 7.38 3.27 -2.54
CA VAL A 76 8.12 2.15 -3.13
C VAL A 76 8.78 2.58 -4.43
N ASN A 77 8.06 3.30 -5.29
CA ASN A 77 8.60 3.77 -6.56
C ASN A 77 9.75 4.77 -6.37
N ALA A 78 9.69 5.56 -5.31
CA ALA A 78 10.75 6.50 -4.99
C ALA A 78 11.97 5.82 -4.35
N GLY A 79 11.87 4.55 -3.99
CA GLY A 79 12.98 3.79 -3.41
C GLY A 79 13.10 3.92 -1.89
N TYR A 80 12.09 4.47 -1.21
CA TYR A 80 12.14 4.70 0.23
C TYR A 80 11.41 3.65 1.05
N ALA A 81 10.65 2.77 0.40
CA ALA A 81 9.89 1.74 1.09
C ALA A 81 9.93 0.42 0.32
N ILE A 82 9.70 -0.65 1.05
CA ILE A 82 9.52 -1.99 0.51
C ILE A 82 8.13 -2.45 0.90
N CYS A 83 7.42 -3.10 -0.01
CA CYS A 83 6.10 -3.65 0.27
C CYS A 83 6.00 -5.06 -0.30
N VAL A 84 5.57 -6.01 0.53
CA VAL A 84 5.20 -7.34 0.06
C VAL A 84 3.69 -7.43 -0.09
N LEU A 85 3.21 -8.37 -0.88
CA LEU A 85 1.78 -8.58 -1.06
C LEU A 85 1.23 -9.44 0.07
N GLY A 86 0.15 -8.96 0.71
CA GLY A 86 -0.61 -9.75 1.65
C GLY A 86 -1.72 -10.54 0.94
N ASN A 87 -2.49 -11.31 1.71
CA ASN A 87 -3.58 -12.09 1.13
C ASN A 87 -4.69 -11.22 0.54
N HIS A 88 -4.92 -10.03 1.08
CA HIS A 88 -5.94 -9.13 0.54
C HIS A 88 -5.58 -8.61 -0.84
N GLU A 89 -4.33 -8.23 -1.07
CA GLU A 89 -3.87 -7.86 -2.41
C GLU A 89 -3.93 -9.04 -3.37
N LEU A 90 -3.54 -10.22 -2.91
CA LEU A 90 -3.60 -11.42 -3.75
C LEU A 90 -5.03 -11.76 -4.16
N ASN A 91 -6.00 -11.58 -3.28
CA ASN A 91 -7.41 -11.80 -3.62
C ASN A 91 -7.83 -10.92 -4.79
N ILE A 92 -7.46 -9.65 -4.77
CA ILE A 92 -7.78 -8.72 -5.85
C ILE A 92 -7.08 -9.12 -7.14
N LEU A 93 -5.79 -9.42 -7.07
CA LEU A 93 -5.01 -9.80 -8.24
C LEU A 93 -5.50 -11.10 -8.88
N ARG A 94 -6.08 -12.00 -8.07
CA ARG A 94 -6.66 -13.25 -8.55
C ARG A 94 -8.11 -13.10 -9.00
N GLY A 95 -8.68 -11.92 -8.91
CA GLY A 95 -10.05 -11.65 -9.31
C GLY A 95 -11.11 -12.17 -8.34
N LEU A 96 -10.75 -12.37 -7.08
CA LEU A 96 -11.66 -12.91 -6.08
C LEU A 96 -12.37 -11.78 -5.33
N ARG A 97 -13.71 -11.78 -5.43
CA ARG A 97 -14.55 -10.86 -4.65
C ARG A 97 -14.71 -11.41 -3.26
N LYS A 98 -14.33 -10.63 -2.26
CA LYS A 98 -14.41 -11.00 -0.85
C LYS A 98 -15.05 -9.87 -0.04
N ASP A 99 -15.51 -10.19 1.15
CA ASP A 99 -15.95 -9.15 2.07
C ASP A 99 -14.82 -8.16 2.30
N GLY A 100 -15.13 -6.87 2.20
CA GLY A 100 -14.17 -5.81 2.43
C GLY A 100 -13.43 -5.34 1.18
N ASN A 101 -13.54 -6.02 0.04
CA ASN A 101 -12.87 -5.56 -1.18
C ASN A 101 -13.80 -5.04 -2.26
N SER A 102 -15.03 -4.72 -1.91
CA SER A 102 -16.00 -4.17 -2.86
C SER A 102 -15.56 -2.84 -3.48
N TRP A 103 -14.72 -2.09 -2.80
CA TRP A 103 -14.19 -0.84 -3.30
C TRP A 103 -13.51 -1.00 -4.66
N PHE A 104 -12.92 -2.15 -4.91
CA PHE A 104 -12.19 -2.43 -6.15
C PHE A 104 -13.16 -2.77 -7.28
N TRP A 105 -14.26 -3.48 -6.96
CA TRP A 105 -15.20 -4.01 -7.95
C TRP A 105 -16.42 -3.15 -8.16
N ASP A 106 -16.63 -2.12 -7.34
CA ASP A 106 -17.86 -1.36 -7.31
C ASP A 106 -18.14 -0.67 -8.66
N GLU A 107 -19.14 -1.19 -9.37
CA GLU A 107 -19.56 -0.67 -10.66
C GLU A 107 -20.36 0.62 -10.55
N SER A 108 -20.86 0.97 -9.37
CA SER A 108 -21.61 2.20 -9.15
C SER A 108 -20.73 3.43 -9.01
N ALA A 109 -19.44 3.26 -8.72
CA ALA A 109 -18.51 4.36 -8.65
C ALA A 109 -18.18 4.87 -10.05
N ASP A 110 -17.82 6.16 -10.16
CA ASP A 110 -17.38 6.71 -11.42
C ASP A 110 -16.14 5.97 -11.93
N GLY A 111 -16.07 5.78 -13.25
CA GLY A 111 -15.03 4.97 -13.84
C GLY A 111 -13.63 5.40 -13.47
N ASP A 112 -13.37 6.69 -13.50
CA ASP A 112 -12.06 7.25 -13.19
C ASP A 112 -11.71 7.13 -11.73
N GLU A 113 -12.70 6.98 -10.87
CA GLU A 113 -12.50 6.84 -9.45
C GLU A 113 -12.27 5.40 -9.04
N LYS A 114 -12.53 4.47 -9.94
CA LYS A 114 -12.28 3.06 -9.67
C LYS A 114 -10.81 2.77 -9.79
N PHE A 115 -10.16 2.73 -8.66
CA PHE A 115 -8.73 2.49 -8.61
C PHE A 115 -8.34 1.22 -9.36
N GLY A 116 -9.12 0.16 -9.21
CA GLY A 116 -8.85 -1.11 -9.88
C GLY A 116 -8.83 -1.03 -11.40
N LYS A 117 -9.68 -0.21 -11.99
CA LYS A 117 -9.70 -0.04 -13.45
C LYS A 117 -8.47 0.65 -13.99
N MET A 118 -7.80 1.41 -13.16
CA MET A 118 -6.61 2.16 -13.54
C MET A 118 -5.33 1.36 -13.37
N HIS A 119 -5.33 0.37 -12.49
CA HIS A 119 -4.10 -0.22 -11.99
C HIS A 119 -4.00 -1.74 -12.14
N VAL A 120 -5.02 -2.35 -12.71
CA VAL A 120 -5.04 -3.81 -12.90
C VAL A 120 -5.28 -4.21 -14.37
#